data_e231bd247aaa396e31627169bc8e1ce9
#
_entry.id   e231bd247aaa396e31627169bc8e1ce9
#
_cell.length_a   1.000
_cell.length_b   1.000
_cell.length_c   1.000
_cell.angle_alpha   90.00
_cell.angle_beta   90.00
_cell.angle_gamma   90.00
#
_symmetry.space_group_name_H-M   'P 1'
#
loop_
_entity.id
_entity.type
_entity.pdbx_description
1 polymer ?
#
loop_
_entity_poly.entity_id
_entity_poly.type
_entity_poly.pdbx_seq_one_letter_code
_entity_poly.pdbx_strand_id
1 'polypeptide(L)'
;MKIHDILFGSKQKSILKTIEEGNLDELKIFLKNVGDVNEKYDNKSLLHLAIDNCQNNYFGVIELLINNGADINSYQSYLKETPLHRICARAKPKIDVVGLLLDRGAKVNAEDISSKTPVFHCSFNYSVELLNLLVKYGADIKHTDKYNNTLLHDDYLNCNTETFEDFVKVLISLGFNINSKNNEGHTPLYLCQNKDIEDILIKYDGKIS
;
A
#
# COMPACT_ATOMS: atom_id res chain seq x y z
N MET A 1 32.87 -7.15 -16.34
CA MET A 1 31.53 -6.54 -16.45
C MET A 1 31.07 -6.76 -17.88
N LYS A 2 29.98 -7.53 -18.09
CA LYS A 2 29.52 -7.88 -19.45
C LYS A 2 28.84 -6.66 -20.08
N ILE A 3 28.97 -6.50 -21.40
CA ILE A 3 28.31 -5.41 -22.18
C ILE A 3 26.81 -5.35 -21.88
N HIS A 4 26.17 -6.48 -21.63
CA HIS A 4 24.77 -6.60 -21.21
C HIS A 4 24.50 -5.84 -19.91
N ASP A 5 25.36 -5.92 -18.89
CA ASP A 5 25.18 -5.26 -17.60
C ASP A 5 25.27 -3.72 -17.71
N ILE A 6 26.11 -3.23 -18.64
CA ILE A 6 26.26 -1.79 -18.91
C ILE A 6 25.02 -1.25 -19.64
N LEU A 7 24.54 -2.00 -20.65
CA LEU A 7 23.34 -1.61 -21.41
C LEU A 7 22.07 -1.69 -20.55
N PHE A 8 21.95 -2.73 -19.71
CA PHE A 8 20.85 -2.89 -18.78
C PHE A 8 20.82 -1.76 -17.75
N GLY A 9 21.97 -1.45 -17.14
CA GLY A 9 22.09 -0.34 -16.19
C GLY A 9 21.79 1.05 -16.80
N SER A 10 22.15 1.29 -18.06
CA SER A 10 21.83 2.54 -18.74
C SER A 10 20.33 2.64 -19.08
N LYS A 11 19.73 1.54 -19.54
CA LYS A 11 18.29 1.46 -19.82
C LYS A 11 17.46 1.64 -18.56
N GLN A 12 17.88 1.02 -17.44
CA GLN A 12 17.24 1.17 -16.14
C GLN A 12 17.28 2.61 -15.63
N LYS A 13 18.43 3.28 -15.74
CA LYS A 13 18.56 4.70 -15.36
C LYS A 13 17.66 5.60 -16.21
N SER A 14 17.54 5.33 -17.51
CA SER A 14 16.69 6.08 -18.41
C SER A 14 15.21 5.94 -18.05
N ILE A 15 14.70 4.71 -17.82
CA ILE A 15 13.28 4.50 -17.49
C ILE A 15 12.92 5.06 -16.12
N LEU A 16 13.81 4.94 -15.12
CA LEU A 16 13.58 5.54 -13.79
C LEU A 16 13.41 7.05 -13.91
N LYS A 17 14.29 7.73 -14.62
CA LYS A 17 14.20 9.18 -14.85
C LYS A 17 12.90 9.56 -15.56
N THR A 18 12.54 8.84 -16.63
CA THR A 18 11.28 9.05 -17.36
C THR A 18 10.05 8.94 -16.47
N ILE A 19 10.05 7.94 -15.57
CA ILE A 19 8.98 7.73 -14.56
C ILE A 19 8.97 8.85 -13.53
N GLU A 20 10.13 9.23 -12.97
CA GLU A 20 10.24 10.31 -11.97
C GLU A 20 9.72 11.64 -12.50
N GLU A 21 10.10 11.97 -13.74
CA GLU A 21 9.67 13.19 -14.41
C GLU A 21 8.20 13.16 -14.86
N GLY A 22 7.59 11.98 -14.92
CA GLY A 22 6.23 11.78 -15.43
C GLY A 22 6.09 12.10 -16.92
N ASN A 23 7.15 11.87 -17.70
CA ASN A 23 7.20 12.16 -19.12
C ASN A 23 6.47 11.07 -19.93
N LEU A 24 5.19 11.30 -20.21
CA LEU A 24 4.32 10.31 -20.87
C LEU A 24 4.79 10.00 -22.31
N ASP A 25 5.36 10.96 -23.02
CA ASP A 25 5.77 10.74 -24.41
C ASP A 25 7.03 9.88 -24.48
N GLU A 26 8.02 10.14 -23.65
CA GLU A 26 9.18 9.25 -23.51
C GLU A 26 8.78 7.86 -23.01
N LEU A 27 7.85 7.79 -22.05
CA LEU A 27 7.36 6.50 -21.55
C LEU A 27 6.65 5.70 -22.64
N LYS A 28 5.83 6.33 -23.48
CA LYS A 28 5.23 5.67 -24.67
C LYS A 28 6.28 5.13 -25.64
N ILE A 29 7.35 5.90 -25.89
CA ILE A 29 8.45 5.46 -26.76
C ILE A 29 9.17 4.26 -26.11
N PHE A 30 9.43 4.33 -24.81
CA PHE A 30 10.06 3.23 -24.08
C PHE A 30 9.19 1.96 -24.17
N LEU A 31 7.89 2.05 -23.89
CA LEU A 31 6.96 0.92 -23.88
C LEU A 31 6.80 0.26 -25.26
N LYS A 32 6.93 1.02 -26.35
CA LYS A 32 6.95 0.46 -27.72
C LYS A 32 8.21 -0.37 -27.99
N ASN A 33 9.32 -0.08 -27.32
CA ASN A 33 10.63 -0.70 -27.55
C ASN A 33 11.03 -1.69 -26.46
N VAL A 34 10.24 -1.79 -25.36
CA VAL A 34 10.47 -2.79 -24.33
C VAL A 34 9.88 -4.13 -24.78
N GLY A 35 10.66 -5.19 -24.62
CA GLY A 35 10.21 -6.52 -25.02
C GLY A 35 9.11 -7.07 -24.10
N ASP A 36 9.20 -6.78 -22.80
CA ASP A 36 8.22 -7.16 -21.77
C ASP A 36 8.04 -6.02 -20.75
N VAL A 37 6.84 -5.48 -20.67
CA VAL A 37 6.48 -4.44 -19.69
C VAL A 37 6.55 -4.96 -18.25
N ASN A 38 6.54 -6.27 -18.05
CA ASN A 38 6.59 -6.95 -16.76
C ASN A 38 8.02 -7.34 -16.35
N GLU A 39 9.03 -6.96 -17.15
CA GLU A 39 10.43 -7.11 -16.76
C GLU A 39 10.67 -6.37 -15.42
N LYS A 40 11.41 -7.04 -14.51
CA LYS A 40 11.69 -6.48 -13.19
C LYS A 40 13.03 -5.73 -13.17
N TYR A 41 13.01 -4.57 -12.56
CA TYR A 41 14.16 -3.71 -12.31
C TYR A 41 14.41 -3.67 -10.80
N ASP A 42 15.55 -4.16 -10.34
CA ASP A 42 15.87 -4.33 -8.92
C ASP A 42 14.73 -5.03 -8.14
N ASN A 43 14.21 -6.10 -8.73
CA ASN A 43 13.09 -6.89 -8.17
C ASN A 43 11.75 -6.16 -8.06
N LYS A 44 11.60 -4.99 -8.68
CA LYS A 44 10.35 -4.21 -8.75
C LYS A 44 9.80 -4.21 -10.18
N SER A 45 8.48 -4.30 -10.33
CA SER A 45 7.84 -4.02 -11.61
C SER A 45 7.82 -2.52 -11.90
N LEU A 46 7.56 -2.13 -13.15
CA LEU A 46 7.42 -0.71 -13.51
C LEU A 46 6.30 -0.01 -12.72
N LEU A 47 5.23 -0.73 -12.34
CA LEU A 47 4.18 -0.17 -11.47
C LEU A 47 4.69 0.15 -10.07
N HIS A 48 5.51 -0.74 -9.46
CA HIS A 48 6.13 -0.45 -8.17
C HIS A 48 7.05 0.76 -8.25
N LEU A 49 7.87 0.84 -9.31
CA LEU A 49 8.78 1.95 -9.52
C LEU A 49 8.03 3.28 -9.73
N ALA A 50 6.92 3.25 -10.46
CA ALA A 50 6.08 4.42 -10.67
C ALA A 50 5.40 4.87 -9.37
N ILE A 51 4.87 3.94 -8.57
CA ILE A 51 4.28 4.24 -7.27
C ILE A 51 5.32 4.84 -6.31
N ASP A 52 6.54 4.33 -6.32
CA ASP A 52 7.59 4.78 -5.40
C ASP A 52 8.19 6.14 -5.80
N ASN A 53 8.40 6.39 -7.09
CA ASN A 53 9.30 7.46 -7.56
C ASN A 53 8.62 8.57 -8.39
N CYS A 54 7.45 8.31 -9.00
CA CYS A 54 6.83 9.29 -9.88
C CYS A 54 6.42 10.57 -9.13
N GLN A 55 6.87 11.73 -9.62
CA GLN A 55 6.60 13.04 -9.01
C GLN A 55 5.54 13.82 -9.77
N ASN A 56 5.50 13.68 -11.10
CA ASN A 56 4.60 14.40 -11.97
C ASN A 56 3.73 13.42 -12.78
N ASN A 57 2.55 13.87 -13.22
CA ASN A 57 1.63 13.04 -14.01
C ASN A 57 1.38 11.64 -13.44
N TYR A 58 1.37 11.53 -12.12
CA TYR A 58 1.34 10.25 -11.39
C TYR A 58 0.24 9.32 -11.91
N PHE A 59 -0.99 9.83 -12.04
CA PHE A 59 -2.12 9.06 -12.57
C PHE A 59 -1.87 8.61 -14.00
N GLY A 60 -1.44 9.53 -14.89
CA GLY A 60 -1.19 9.23 -16.30
C GLY A 60 -0.08 8.18 -16.52
N VAL A 61 0.99 8.22 -15.70
CA VAL A 61 2.06 7.21 -15.75
C VAL A 61 1.53 5.83 -15.37
N ILE A 62 0.79 5.71 -14.25
CA ILE A 62 0.22 4.44 -13.80
C ILE A 62 -0.79 3.91 -14.82
N GLU A 63 -1.69 4.76 -15.30
CA GLU A 63 -2.68 4.38 -16.32
C GLU A 63 -2.01 3.90 -17.61
N LEU A 64 -0.98 4.60 -18.07
CA LEU A 64 -0.25 4.22 -19.29
C LEU A 64 0.43 2.85 -19.14
N LEU A 65 1.05 2.57 -17.99
CA LEU A 65 1.65 1.26 -17.71
C LEU A 65 0.60 0.14 -17.71
N ILE A 66 -0.53 0.35 -17.04
CA ILE A 66 -1.63 -0.62 -17.00
C ILE A 66 -2.19 -0.87 -18.39
N ASN A 67 -2.43 0.18 -19.17
CA ASN A 67 -2.96 0.07 -20.55
C ASN A 67 -2.00 -0.63 -21.51
N ASN A 68 -0.71 -0.71 -21.17
CA ASN A 68 0.28 -1.49 -21.91
C ASN A 68 0.55 -2.89 -21.33
N GLY A 69 -0.32 -3.39 -20.43
CA GLY A 69 -0.28 -4.75 -19.92
C GLY A 69 0.62 -4.98 -18.72
N ALA A 70 0.95 -3.93 -17.96
CA ALA A 70 1.65 -4.11 -16.70
C ALA A 70 0.80 -4.93 -15.71
N ASP A 71 1.40 -5.95 -15.09
CA ASP A 71 0.75 -6.82 -14.11
C ASP A 71 0.45 -6.04 -12.82
N ILE A 72 -0.85 -5.75 -12.63
CA ILE A 72 -1.38 -5.00 -11.48
C ILE A 72 -1.16 -5.75 -10.17
N ASN A 73 -1.02 -7.07 -10.22
CA ASN A 73 -0.84 -7.94 -9.07
C ASN A 73 0.58 -8.49 -8.94
N SER A 74 1.55 -7.91 -9.67
CA SER A 74 2.95 -8.30 -9.56
C SER A 74 3.46 -8.13 -8.13
N TYR A 75 4.30 -9.07 -7.68
CA TYR A 75 4.91 -8.98 -6.35
C TYR A 75 6.30 -8.35 -6.43
N GLN A 76 6.59 -7.45 -5.50
CA GLN A 76 7.95 -7.07 -5.17
C GLN A 76 8.63 -8.23 -4.43
N SER A 77 9.84 -8.64 -4.85
CA SER A 77 10.34 -9.99 -4.58
C SER A 77 10.60 -10.36 -3.12
N TYR A 78 11.01 -9.43 -2.25
CA TYR A 78 11.34 -9.78 -0.86
C TYR A 78 10.15 -9.70 0.08
N LEU A 79 9.29 -8.70 -0.10
CA LEU A 79 8.17 -8.44 0.80
C LEU A 79 6.87 -9.04 0.30
N LYS A 80 6.81 -9.53 -0.94
CA LYS A 80 5.58 -9.95 -1.63
C LYS A 80 4.50 -8.85 -1.65
N GLU A 81 4.88 -7.60 -1.53
CA GLU A 81 3.95 -6.48 -1.67
C GLU A 81 3.51 -6.34 -3.13
N THR A 82 2.21 -6.12 -3.34
CA THR A 82 1.64 -5.72 -4.63
C THR A 82 1.70 -4.21 -4.80
N PRO A 83 1.50 -3.66 -6.02
CA PRO A 83 1.31 -2.22 -6.23
C PRO A 83 0.26 -1.60 -5.28
N LEU A 84 -0.82 -2.33 -4.97
CA LEU A 84 -1.86 -1.85 -4.07
C LEU A 84 -1.35 -1.72 -2.62
N HIS A 85 -0.55 -2.66 -2.11
CA HIS A 85 0.11 -2.51 -0.80
C HIS A 85 0.95 -1.24 -0.76
N ARG A 86 1.80 -1.05 -1.79
CA ARG A 86 2.73 0.09 -1.85
C ARG A 86 2.03 1.44 -1.85
N ILE A 87 0.93 1.60 -2.60
CA ILE A 87 0.22 2.88 -2.64
C ILE A 87 -0.54 3.14 -1.35
N CYS A 88 -1.10 2.11 -0.70
CA CYS A 88 -1.78 2.23 0.60
C CYS A 88 -0.82 2.64 1.72
N ALA A 89 0.46 2.21 1.66
CA ALA A 89 1.50 2.54 2.63
C ALA A 89 2.04 3.98 2.53
N ARG A 90 1.62 4.77 1.54
CA ARG A 90 2.11 6.16 1.41
C ARG A 90 1.46 7.07 2.45
N ALA A 91 2.24 8.01 3.00
CA ALA A 91 1.71 9.01 3.94
C ALA A 91 0.53 9.84 3.34
N LYS A 92 0.53 10.01 2.02
CA LYS A 92 -0.57 10.66 1.27
C LYS A 92 -0.89 9.78 0.06
N PRO A 93 -1.72 8.74 0.22
CA PRO A 93 -2.09 7.86 -0.87
C PRO A 93 -2.90 8.63 -1.92
N LYS A 94 -2.66 8.33 -3.19
CA LYS A 94 -3.42 8.88 -4.31
C LYS A 94 -4.68 8.06 -4.52
N ILE A 95 -5.79 8.50 -3.96
CA ILE A 95 -7.07 7.77 -3.94
C ILE A 95 -7.58 7.45 -5.34
N ASP A 96 -7.41 8.36 -6.29
CA ASP A 96 -7.72 8.17 -7.70
C ASP A 96 -6.94 6.99 -8.31
N VAL A 97 -5.66 6.86 -7.99
CA VAL A 97 -4.83 5.73 -8.45
C VAL A 97 -5.17 4.43 -7.73
N VAL A 98 -5.50 4.49 -6.43
CA VAL A 98 -6.02 3.31 -5.71
C VAL A 98 -7.30 2.81 -6.38
N GLY A 99 -8.23 3.72 -6.69
CA GLY A 99 -9.45 3.40 -7.43
C GLY A 99 -9.15 2.78 -8.79
N LEU A 100 -8.23 3.36 -9.56
CA LEU A 100 -7.81 2.83 -10.85
C LEU A 100 -7.25 1.39 -10.73
N LEU A 101 -6.39 1.12 -9.77
CA LEU A 101 -5.84 -0.23 -9.56
C LEU A 101 -6.96 -1.23 -9.23
N LEU A 102 -7.89 -0.86 -8.35
CA LEU A 102 -9.02 -1.70 -7.95
C LEU A 102 -9.98 -1.96 -9.12
N ASP A 103 -10.33 -0.93 -9.90
CA ASP A 103 -11.17 -1.05 -11.11
C ASP A 103 -10.56 -1.96 -12.17
N ARG A 104 -9.23 -2.03 -12.22
CA ARG A 104 -8.48 -2.87 -13.16
C ARG A 104 -8.11 -4.25 -12.58
N GLY A 105 -8.68 -4.65 -11.44
CA GLY A 105 -8.58 -5.99 -10.88
C GLY A 105 -7.41 -6.20 -9.91
N ALA A 106 -6.95 -5.15 -9.22
CA ALA A 106 -6.04 -5.34 -8.09
C ALA A 106 -6.71 -6.20 -7.01
N LYS A 107 -5.99 -7.21 -6.52
CA LYS A 107 -6.47 -8.11 -5.46
C LYS A 107 -6.47 -7.36 -4.13
N VAL A 108 -7.65 -6.89 -3.69
CA VAL A 108 -7.82 -6.07 -2.48
C VAL A 108 -7.37 -6.77 -1.20
N ASN A 109 -7.43 -8.11 -1.15
CA ASN A 109 -7.02 -8.94 -0.02
C ASN A 109 -5.77 -9.78 -0.36
N ALA A 110 -4.90 -9.31 -1.26
CA ALA A 110 -3.61 -9.96 -1.46
C ALA A 110 -2.79 -9.89 -0.16
N GLU A 111 -2.05 -10.96 0.16
CA GLU A 111 -1.20 -11.04 1.34
C GLU A 111 0.26 -10.80 0.98
N ASP A 112 0.94 -9.98 1.79
CA ASP A 112 2.39 -9.82 1.76
C ASP A 112 3.11 -10.99 2.48
N ILE A 113 4.44 -10.91 2.67
CA ILE A 113 5.22 -11.95 3.37
C ILE A 113 4.85 -12.09 4.86
N SER A 114 4.18 -11.09 5.43
CA SER A 114 3.72 -11.07 6.81
C SER A 114 2.24 -11.41 6.95
N SER A 115 1.60 -11.86 5.86
CA SER A 115 0.15 -12.04 5.73
C SER A 115 -0.64 -10.73 5.97
N LYS A 116 -0.02 -9.57 5.84
CA LYS A 116 -0.73 -8.29 5.85
C LYS A 116 -1.38 -8.05 4.50
N THR A 117 -2.63 -7.59 4.48
CA THR A 117 -3.33 -7.16 3.27
C THR A 117 -3.18 -5.64 3.07
N PRO A 118 -3.51 -5.08 1.89
CA PRO A 118 -3.38 -3.64 1.64
C PRO A 118 -4.07 -2.75 2.69
N VAL A 119 -5.18 -3.21 3.31
CA VAL A 119 -5.88 -2.44 4.34
C VAL A 119 -5.05 -2.24 5.62
N PHE A 120 -4.12 -3.15 5.94
CA PHE A 120 -3.21 -2.97 7.07
C PHE A 120 -2.35 -1.72 6.91
N HIS A 121 -1.98 -1.39 5.68
CA HIS A 121 -1.15 -0.22 5.41
C HIS A 121 -1.90 1.11 5.58
N CYS A 122 -3.23 1.09 5.78
CA CYS A 122 -3.98 2.29 6.17
C CYS A 122 -3.57 2.83 7.55
N SER A 123 -2.99 1.99 8.41
CA SER A 123 -2.45 2.40 9.71
C SER A 123 -1.29 3.40 9.61
N PHE A 124 -0.61 3.50 8.47
CA PHE A 124 0.44 4.52 8.25
C PHE A 124 -0.10 5.93 8.06
N ASN A 125 -1.37 6.08 7.70
CA ASN A 125 -1.96 7.38 7.35
C ASN A 125 -3.34 7.61 7.96
N TYR A 126 -3.97 6.59 8.54
CA TYR A 126 -5.33 6.60 9.10
C TYR A 126 -6.39 7.25 8.20
N SER A 127 -6.21 7.10 6.89
CA SER A 127 -7.11 7.70 5.92
C SER A 127 -8.45 6.97 5.88
N VAL A 128 -9.50 7.63 6.40
CA VAL A 128 -10.89 7.15 6.31
C VAL A 128 -11.33 7.01 4.85
N GLU A 129 -10.89 7.91 3.98
CA GLU A 129 -11.22 7.85 2.55
C GLU A 129 -10.64 6.59 1.89
N LEU A 130 -9.36 6.28 2.19
CA LEU A 130 -8.72 5.05 1.70
C LEU A 130 -9.40 3.80 2.27
N LEU A 131 -9.67 3.77 3.58
CA LEU A 131 -10.37 2.66 4.23
C LEU A 131 -11.72 2.38 3.57
N ASN A 132 -12.54 3.43 3.40
CA ASN A 132 -13.86 3.31 2.79
C ASN A 132 -13.77 2.81 1.34
N LEU A 133 -12.78 3.29 0.58
CA LEU A 133 -12.57 2.81 -0.78
C LEU A 133 -12.22 1.32 -0.81
N LEU A 134 -11.25 0.88 0.00
CA LEU A 134 -10.85 -0.53 0.08
C LEU A 134 -12.03 -1.42 0.51
N VAL A 135 -12.79 -1.01 1.52
CA VAL A 135 -14.00 -1.73 2.00
C VAL A 135 -15.04 -1.83 0.91
N LYS A 136 -15.28 -0.77 0.13
CA LYS A 136 -16.19 -0.78 -1.04
C LYS A 136 -15.80 -1.88 -2.05
N TYR A 137 -14.51 -2.17 -2.20
CA TYR A 137 -14.00 -3.23 -3.07
C TYR A 137 -13.79 -4.58 -2.35
N GLY A 138 -14.31 -4.74 -1.14
CA GLY A 138 -14.32 -6.01 -0.41
C GLY A 138 -13.08 -6.29 0.42
N ALA A 139 -12.39 -5.26 0.91
CA ALA A 139 -11.30 -5.44 1.86
C ALA A 139 -11.82 -6.07 3.16
N ASP A 140 -11.16 -7.12 3.62
CA ASP A 140 -11.44 -7.76 4.91
C ASP A 140 -10.71 -7.01 6.02
N ILE A 141 -11.45 -6.15 6.73
CA ILE A 141 -10.91 -5.40 7.87
C ILE A 141 -10.70 -6.26 9.12
N LYS A 142 -11.24 -7.51 9.14
CA LYS A 142 -11.08 -8.45 10.26
C LYS A 142 -9.93 -9.42 10.05
N HIS A 143 -9.28 -9.34 8.89
CA HIS A 143 -8.08 -10.12 8.61
C HIS A 143 -6.99 -9.86 9.65
N THR A 144 -6.15 -10.86 9.92
CA THR A 144 -5.02 -10.74 10.85
C THR A 144 -3.72 -11.11 10.13
N ASP A 145 -2.62 -10.52 10.57
CA ASP A 145 -1.30 -10.90 10.10
C ASP A 145 -0.85 -12.27 10.66
N LYS A 146 0.35 -12.72 10.30
CA LYS A 146 0.91 -14.01 10.77
C LYS A 146 1.11 -14.13 12.29
N TYR A 147 1.03 -13.03 13.02
CA TYR A 147 1.10 -12.97 14.48
C TYR A 147 -0.29 -12.80 15.13
N ASN A 148 -1.34 -12.91 14.32
CA ASN A 148 -2.72 -12.63 14.70
C ASN A 148 -2.93 -11.16 15.12
N ASN A 149 -2.07 -10.24 14.68
CA ASN A 149 -2.31 -8.81 14.85
C ASN A 149 -3.40 -8.34 13.88
N THR A 150 -4.30 -7.52 14.38
CA THR A 150 -5.22 -6.74 13.54
C THR A 150 -4.56 -5.44 13.11
N LEU A 151 -5.20 -4.71 12.22
CA LEU A 151 -4.71 -3.41 11.74
C LEU A 151 -4.58 -2.33 12.84
N LEU A 152 -5.14 -2.53 14.04
CA LEU A 152 -4.96 -1.66 15.21
C LEU A 152 -3.85 -2.12 16.18
N HIS A 153 -3.12 -3.20 15.89
CA HIS A 153 -1.95 -3.63 16.69
C HIS A 153 -0.64 -3.01 16.21
N ASP A 154 -0.68 -2.17 15.19
CA ASP A 154 0.52 -1.54 14.61
C ASP A 154 1.05 -0.38 15.47
N ASP A 155 2.23 0.10 15.09
CA ASP A 155 2.95 1.15 15.80
C ASP A 155 2.32 2.53 15.57
N TYR A 156 1.93 3.21 16.65
CA TYR A 156 1.25 4.51 16.65
C TYR A 156 2.21 5.71 16.73
N LEU A 157 3.50 5.54 16.46
CA LEU A 157 4.54 6.56 16.73
C LEU A 157 4.33 7.91 16.01
N ASN A 158 3.70 7.92 14.85
CA ASN A 158 3.50 9.12 14.04
C ASN A 158 2.02 9.45 13.78
N CYS A 159 1.14 9.03 14.68
CA CYS A 159 -0.29 9.17 14.50
C CYS A 159 -0.78 10.59 14.80
N ASN A 160 -1.57 11.17 13.89
CA ASN A 160 -2.40 12.33 14.18
C ASN A 160 -3.67 11.85 14.90
N THR A 161 -3.91 12.38 16.10
CA THR A 161 -4.99 11.93 17.00
C THR A 161 -6.39 12.12 16.41
N GLU A 162 -6.63 13.23 15.69
CA GLU A 162 -7.93 13.51 15.09
C GLU A 162 -8.26 12.51 13.97
N THR A 163 -7.29 12.27 13.07
CA THR A 163 -7.48 11.30 11.98
C THR A 163 -7.59 9.87 12.50
N PHE A 164 -6.86 9.54 13.58
CA PHE A 164 -6.97 8.23 14.22
C PHE A 164 -8.34 8.01 14.86
N GLU A 165 -8.86 9.00 15.56
CA GLU A 165 -10.19 8.88 16.19
C GLU A 165 -11.28 8.62 15.14
N ASP A 166 -11.29 9.35 14.04
CA ASP A 166 -12.25 9.15 12.96
C ASP A 166 -12.08 7.78 12.28
N PHE A 167 -10.85 7.33 12.13
CA PHE A 167 -10.54 5.99 11.61
C PHE A 167 -11.11 4.89 12.53
N VAL A 168 -10.91 4.99 13.86
CA VAL A 168 -11.45 4.06 14.85
C VAL A 168 -12.98 4.05 14.82
N LYS A 169 -13.63 5.22 14.75
CA LYS A 169 -15.10 5.32 14.63
C LYS A 169 -15.62 4.53 13.43
N VAL A 170 -14.99 4.70 12.28
CA VAL A 170 -15.38 3.98 11.06
C VAL A 170 -15.19 2.48 11.21
N LEU A 171 -14.05 2.04 11.74
CA LEU A 171 -13.79 0.61 11.97
C LEU A 171 -14.87 -0.02 12.87
N ILE A 172 -15.22 0.64 13.99
CA ILE A 172 -16.26 0.15 14.91
C ILE A 172 -17.62 0.09 14.19
N SER A 173 -17.96 1.10 13.40
CA SER A 173 -19.21 1.10 12.62
C SER A 173 -19.30 -0.05 11.62
N LEU A 174 -18.15 -0.55 11.15
CA LEU A 174 -18.02 -1.72 10.27
C LEU A 174 -17.95 -3.06 11.06
N GLY A 175 -18.11 -3.02 12.37
CA GLY A 175 -18.10 -4.23 13.23
C GLY A 175 -16.71 -4.78 13.52
N PHE A 176 -15.69 -3.92 13.51
CA PHE A 176 -14.34 -4.27 13.93
C PHE A 176 -14.26 -4.47 15.45
N ASN A 177 -13.54 -5.49 15.91
CA ASN A 177 -13.32 -5.74 17.31
C ASN A 177 -12.02 -5.07 17.80
N ILE A 178 -12.16 -3.93 18.50
CA ILE A 178 -11.05 -3.17 19.06
C ILE A 178 -10.28 -3.93 20.16
N ASN A 179 -10.87 -5.00 20.71
CA ASN A 179 -10.31 -5.81 21.79
C ASN A 179 -9.79 -7.17 21.30
N SER A 180 -9.58 -7.34 19.99
CA SER A 180 -8.97 -8.55 19.47
C SER A 180 -7.60 -8.77 20.08
N LYS A 181 -7.27 -10.03 20.41
CA LYS A 181 -5.96 -10.40 20.98
C LYS A 181 -5.08 -11.04 19.91
N ASN A 182 -3.81 -10.65 19.87
CA ASN A 182 -2.80 -11.30 19.05
C ASN A 182 -2.32 -12.63 19.66
N ASN A 183 -1.33 -13.29 19.06
CA ASN A 183 -0.79 -14.58 19.54
C ASN A 183 -0.14 -14.50 20.95
N GLU A 184 0.25 -13.31 21.38
CA GLU A 184 0.80 -13.07 22.72
C GLU A 184 -0.29 -12.76 23.75
N GLY A 185 -1.55 -12.70 23.32
CA GLY A 185 -2.70 -12.35 24.17
C GLY A 185 -2.87 -10.85 24.39
N HIS A 186 -2.12 -10.00 23.67
CA HIS A 186 -2.16 -8.56 23.79
C HIS A 186 -3.27 -7.97 22.91
N THR A 187 -3.97 -6.98 23.45
CA THR A 187 -4.91 -6.13 22.70
C THR A 187 -4.20 -4.92 22.09
N PRO A 188 -4.80 -4.21 21.14
CA PRO A 188 -4.24 -2.94 20.63
C PRO A 188 -3.92 -1.94 21.75
N LEU A 189 -4.82 -1.80 22.74
CA LEU A 189 -4.59 -0.90 23.88
C LEU A 189 -3.40 -1.31 24.75
N TYR A 190 -3.18 -2.62 24.94
CA TYR A 190 -2.02 -3.11 25.70
C TYR A 190 -0.69 -2.72 25.06
N LEU A 191 -0.62 -2.72 23.72
CA LEU A 191 0.59 -2.37 22.96
C LEU A 191 0.76 -0.86 22.77
N CYS A 192 -0.28 -0.06 23.05
CA CYS A 192 -0.25 1.38 22.82
C CYS A 192 0.71 2.09 23.77
N GLN A 193 1.69 2.82 23.24
CA GLN A 193 2.66 3.62 24.00
C GLN A 193 2.41 5.12 23.89
N ASN A 194 1.41 5.52 23.11
CA ASN A 194 1.04 6.92 22.91
C ASN A 194 -0.19 7.25 23.76
N LYS A 195 -0.03 8.19 24.72
CA LYS A 195 -1.08 8.52 25.68
C LYS A 195 -2.36 9.03 25.03
N ASP A 196 -2.23 9.86 24.00
CA ASP A 196 -3.40 10.43 23.33
C ASP A 196 -4.19 9.36 22.56
N ILE A 197 -3.48 8.38 21.99
CA ILE A 197 -4.08 7.23 21.32
C ILE A 197 -4.70 6.25 22.34
N GLU A 198 -4.04 6.04 23.47
CA GLU A 198 -4.56 5.27 24.59
C GLU A 198 -5.93 5.81 25.04
N ASP A 199 -6.03 7.14 25.25
CA ASP A 199 -7.27 7.80 25.65
C ASP A 199 -8.39 7.62 24.61
N ILE A 200 -8.07 7.66 23.32
CA ILE A 200 -9.02 7.36 22.24
C ILE A 200 -9.46 5.90 22.30
N LEU A 201 -8.53 4.95 22.42
CA LEU A 201 -8.89 3.54 22.50
C LEU A 201 -9.78 3.24 23.71
N ILE A 202 -9.49 3.82 24.89
CA ILE A 202 -10.31 3.71 26.11
C ILE A 202 -11.70 4.31 25.88
N LYS A 203 -11.80 5.48 25.25
CA LYS A 203 -13.06 6.13 24.90
C LYS A 203 -13.99 5.21 24.09
N TYR A 204 -13.42 4.35 23.25
CA TYR A 204 -14.14 3.40 22.41
C TYR A 204 -14.17 1.97 22.99
N ASP A 205 -14.10 1.83 24.30
CA ASP A 205 -14.19 0.56 25.07
C ASP A 205 -13.01 -0.40 24.83
N GLY A 206 -11.85 0.13 24.50
CA GLY A 206 -10.59 -0.62 24.46
C GLY A 206 -10.21 -1.13 25.84
N LYS A 207 -9.71 -2.37 25.92
CA LYS A 207 -9.33 -3.07 27.16
C LYS A 207 -7.88 -3.51 27.11
N ILE A 208 -7.20 -3.49 28.25
CA ILE A 208 -5.81 -3.95 28.37
C ILE A 208 -5.74 -5.50 28.36
N SER A 209 -6.79 -6.18 28.79
CA SER A 209 -6.83 -7.65 28.92
C SER A 209 -8.21 -8.22 28.54
#